data_21b4c6a4fbbe19b577917ee00c6780fa
#
_entry.id   21b4c6a4fbbe19b577917ee00c6780fa
#
_cell.length_a   1.000
_cell.length_b   1.000
_cell.length_c   1.000
_cell.angle_alpha   90.00
_cell.angle_beta   90.00
_cell.angle_gamma   90.00
#
_symmetry.space_group_name_H-M   'P 1'
#
loop_
_entity.id
_entity.type
_entity.pdbx_description
1 polymer ?
#
loop_
_entity_poly.entity_id
_entity_poly.type
_entity_poly.pdbx_seq_one_letter_code
_entity_poly.pdbx_strand_id
1 'polypeptide(L)'
;MSERTTHPILREVASAAAPQPPSPASLAPAVIPQAEEKAPPSTAAADVGGETARYRRRVLLVLSSIVLALFLYWASSYFFAYTDDAYVVSDFVNVAPYISGRIISLNIVDNQTVRKGELLATIDPAPFQLALNEKQAKKTEAEAQLSVDRDTIAAAQAQRDDAAAKERLASDNVRRATPITAAGFYSRQGLDTLTAKEQEAKAALADAEAAIATAKQMLALHQTTVAAIGAEIAYLQWQLDQTKLLAPTDGTITQLTLRVGDQAVVNVPLIGLVDAHAWRIYANYKESVIRHMNVGQSAWVWLDTYPWHFHRATIQGVARGISREPTERKLLPYVQPTTDWIRLQRRFPVTLVLQEQSPDIVLHMGADARTLIIY
;
A
#
# COMPACT_ATOMS: atom_id res chain seq x y z
N MET A 1 -12.21 -23.34 49.17
CA MET A 1 -13.54 -22.85 49.54
C MET A 1 -14.29 -22.76 48.23
N SER A 2 -15.00 -23.82 47.88
CA SER A 2 -16.46 -24.05 48.17
C SER A 2 -17.31 -23.07 47.36
N GLU A 3 -18.22 -23.40 46.51
CA GLU A 3 -19.14 -24.53 46.26
C GLU A 3 -19.72 -24.32 44.87
N ARG A 4 -19.85 -25.30 43.98
CA ARG A 4 -20.96 -26.23 43.79
C ARG A 4 -22.37 -25.61 43.73
N THR A 5 -23.04 -25.79 42.59
CA THR A 5 -24.42 -26.32 42.49
C THR A 5 -24.71 -26.55 41.00
N THR A 6 -24.67 -27.71 40.40
CA THR A 6 -25.63 -28.85 40.29
C THR A 6 -27.08 -28.41 40.00
N HIS A 7 -27.67 -28.80 38.92
CA HIS A 7 -28.25 -29.97 38.36
C HIS A 7 -29.64 -29.70 37.72
N PRO A 8 -30.31 -30.71 37.22
CA PRO A 8 -30.75 -30.83 35.82
C PRO A 8 -32.29 -30.92 35.73
N ILE A 9 -32.83 -30.88 34.51
CA ILE A 9 -34.18 -31.40 34.27
C ILE A 9 -34.18 -32.23 33.00
N LEU A 10 -34.15 -33.53 33.17
CA LEU A 10 -34.73 -34.53 32.29
C LEU A 10 -36.23 -34.32 32.21
N ARG A 11 -36.79 -34.36 31.03
CA ARG A 11 -38.21 -34.72 30.85
C ARG A 11 -38.35 -35.65 29.64
N GLU A 12 -38.54 -36.86 29.99
CA GLU A 12 -39.06 -38.01 29.31
C GLU A 12 -40.51 -37.76 28.87
N VAL A 13 -40.86 -37.97 27.61
CA VAL A 13 -42.21 -38.28 27.15
C VAL A 13 -42.12 -39.21 25.96
N ALA A 14 -42.33 -40.46 26.24
CA ALA A 14 -43.38 -41.37 25.77
C ALA A 14 -43.47 -41.60 24.24
N SER A 15 -43.03 -42.77 23.90
CA SER A 15 -43.54 -43.76 22.96
C SER A 15 -45.02 -43.56 22.60
N ALA A 16 -45.30 -43.43 21.30
CA ALA A 16 -46.61 -43.77 20.74
C ALA A 16 -46.42 -44.63 19.48
N ALA A 17 -47.11 -45.74 19.52
CA ALA A 17 -47.05 -46.93 18.67
C ALA A 17 -47.50 -46.66 17.23
N ALA A 18 -46.94 -47.44 16.32
CA ALA A 18 -47.39 -47.65 14.95
C ALA A 18 -48.68 -48.49 14.90
N PRO A 19 -49.61 -48.23 14.00
CA PRO A 19 -50.69 -49.14 13.71
C PRO A 19 -50.29 -50.11 12.59
N GLN A 20 -50.58 -51.41 12.88
CA GLN A 20 -50.43 -52.53 11.95
C GLN A 20 -51.57 -52.55 10.91
N PRO A 21 -51.37 -53.24 9.76
CA PRO A 21 -52.38 -53.40 8.72
C PRO A 21 -53.35 -54.58 9.06
N PRO A 22 -54.59 -54.51 8.59
CA PRO A 22 -55.50 -55.62 8.74
C PRO A 22 -55.36 -56.68 7.66
N SER A 23 -55.48 -57.93 8.10
CA SER A 23 -55.41 -59.18 7.36
C SER A 23 -56.80 -59.54 6.74
N PRO A 24 -56.85 -60.49 5.83
CA PRO A 24 -57.97 -60.70 4.90
C PRO A 24 -59.07 -61.64 5.47
N ALA A 25 -60.28 -61.44 5.03
CA ALA A 25 -61.37 -62.40 5.13
C ALA A 25 -61.98 -62.61 3.72
N SER A 26 -61.85 -63.72 3.21
CA SER A 26 -62.54 -64.98 3.10
C SER A 26 -63.98 -64.92 2.63
N LEU A 27 -64.23 -65.66 1.49
CA LEU A 27 -65.40 -66.45 1.10
C LEU A 27 -66.64 -65.68 0.56
N ALA A 28 -67.31 -66.08 -0.47
CA ALA A 28 -67.47 -67.29 -1.29
C ALA A 28 -68.44 -66.96 -2.45
N PRO A 29 -68.84 -67.94 -3.26
CA PRO A 29 -69.11 -67.72 -4.69
C PRO A 29 -70.59 -67.66 -5.02
N ALA A 30 -70.95 -66.99 -6.10
CA ALA A 30 -72.26 -67.24 -6.69
C ALA A 30 -72.29 -66.87 -8.21
N VAL A 31 -72.47 -67.91 -9.00
CA VAL A 31 -73.45 -68.06 -10.08
C VAL A 31 -73.16 -67.32 -11.38
N ILE A 32 -72.87 -68.18 -12.38
CA ILE A 32 -72.92 -67.93 -13.82
C ILE A 32 -74.38 -67.92 -14.28
N PRO A 33 -74.73 -67.07 -15.21
CA PRO A 33 -75.54 -67.55 -16.33
C PRO A 33 -74.86 -67.32 -17.66
N GLN A 34 -75.09 -68.31 -18.49
CA GLN A 34 -74.58 -68.53 -19.83
C GLN A 34 -75.10 -67.57 -20.85
N ALA A 35 -74.25 -67.29 -21.83
CA ALA A 35 -74.43 -67.27 -23.25
C ALA A 35 -75.50 -66.34 -23.89
N GLU A 36 -74.98 -65.48 -24.65
CA GLU A 36 -75.58 -65.28 -26.01
C GLU A 36 -74.43 -64.92 -26.96
N GLU A 37 -74.27 -65.83 -27.92
CA GLU A 37 -73.34 -65.77 -29.04
C GLU A 37 -73.92 -64.80 -30.10
N LYS A 38 -73.18 -63.76 -30.41
CA LYS A 38 -73.52 -62.96 -31.59
C LYS A 38 -72.30 -62.68 -32.43
N ALA A 39 -72.34 -63.19 -33.61
CA ALA A 39 -71.32 -63.22 -34.64
C ALA A 39 -70.73 -61.87 -35.01
N PRO A 40 -69.50 -61.85 -35.58
CA PRO A 40 -68.70 -60.63 -35.72
C PRO A 40 -69.06 -59.77 -36.90
N PRO A 41 -68.96 -58.44 -36.83
CA PRO A 41 -68.82 -57.63 -38.02
C PRO A 41 -67.35 -57.40 -38.36
N SER A 42 -67.10 -57.75 -39.58
CA SER A 42 -66.09 -57.27 -40.53
C SER A 42 -65.07 -56.28 -40.07
N THR A 43 -63.79 -56.74 -40.16
CA THR A 43 -62.57 -55.99 -40.30
C THR A 43 -62.68 -54.66 -41.00
N ALA A 44 -62.57 -53.58 -40.25
CA ALA A 44 -61.97 -52.36 -40.76
C ALA A 44 -60.57 -52.25 -40.19
N ALA A 45 -59.59 -52.56 -41.01
CA ALA A 45 -58.20 -52.33 -40.73
C ALA A 45 -58.02 -50.80 -40.53
N ALA A 46 -58.15 -50.36 -39.26
CA ALA A 46 -57.73 -48.99 -38.88
C ALA A 46 -56.24 -48.94 -38.97
N ASP A 47 -55.74 -48.04 -39.75
CA ASP A 47 -54.37 -47.66 -39.99
C ASP A 47 -53.67 -47.21 -38.67
N VAL A 48 -53.27 -48.20 -37.84
CA VAL A 48 -52.53 -47.99 -36.60
C VAL A 48 -51.04 -47.72 -36.87
N GLY A 49 -50.60 -47.86 -38.14
CA GLY A 49 -49.21 -47.65 -38.53
C GLY A 49 -48.75 -46.22 -38.67
N GLY A 50 -49.70 -45.29 -38.94
CA GLY A 50 -49.35 -43.88 -39.17
C GLY A 50 -49.16 -43.04 -37.91
N GLU A 51 -49.92 -43.30 -36.85
CA GLU A 51 -49.82 -42.54 -35.62
C GLU A 51 -48.60 -42.92 -34.74
N THR A 52 -48.28 -44.22 -34.68
CA THR A 52 -47.09 -44.68 -33.97
C THR A 52 -45.81 -44.25 -34.66
N ALA A 53 -45.78 -44.19 -35.99
CA ALA A 53 -44.64 -43.65 -36.75
C ALA A 53 -44.43 -42.16 -36.53
N ARG A 54 -45.52 -41.35 -36.47
CA ARG A 54 -45.46 -39.92 -36.18
C ARG A 54 -45.04 -39.68 -34.72
N TYR A 55 -45.54 -40.43 -33.76
CA TYR A 55 -45.15 -40.34 -32.35
C TYR A 55 -43.67 -40.72 -32.16
N ARG A 56 -43.21 -41.82 -32.74
CA ARG A 56 -41.78 -42.23 -32.71
C ARG A 56 -40.88 -41.18 -33.33
N ARG A 57 -41.26 -40.54 -34.43
CA ARG A 57 -40.51 -39.46 -35.07
C ARG A 57 -40.48 -38.20 -34.19
N ARG A 58 -41.55 -37.84 -33.50
CA ARG A 58 -41.57 -36.71 -32.52
C ARG A 58 -40.67 -37.04 -31.31
N VAL A 59 -40.76 -38.21 -30.75
CA VAL A 59 -39.89 -38.64 -29.63
C VAL A 59 -38.41 -38.64 -30.02
N LEU A 60 -38.07 -39.13 -31.22
CA LEU A 60 -36.72 -39.07 -31.74
C LEU A 60 -36.20 -37.65 -31.94
N LEU A 61 -37.06 -36.74 -32.45
CA LEU A 61 -36.70 -35.33 -32.60
C LEU A 61 -36.47 -34.64 -31.26
N VAL A 62 -37.30 -34.93 -30.26
CA VAL A 62 -37.09 -34.41 -28.89
C VAL A 62 -35.81 -34.98 -28.27
N LEU A 63 -35.56 -36.26 -28.38
CA LEU A 63 -34.35 -36.90 -27.90
C LEU A 63 -33.09 -36.37 -28.60
N SER A 64 -33.13 -36.19 -29.91
CA SER A 64 -32.06 -35.58 -30.71
C SER A 64 -31.84 -34.13 -30.32
N SER A 65 -32.90 -33.34 -30.05
CA SER A 65 -32.77 -31.97 -29.54
C SER A 65 -32.14 -31.91 -28.19
N ILE A 66 -32.47 -32.83 -27.26
CA ILE A 66 -31.85 -32.92 -25.93
C ILE A 66 -30.36 -33.29 -26.06
N VAL A 67 -30.02 -34.28 -26.87
CA VAL A 67 -28.63 -34.70 -27.11
C VAL A 67 -27.82 -33.54 -27.74
N LEU A 68 -28.44 -32.86 -28.74
CA LEU A 68 -27.80 -31.70 -29.36
C LEU A 68 -27.58 -30.57 -28.33
N ALA A 69 -28.56 -30.26 -27.47
CA ALA A 69 -28.44 -29.28 -26.42
C ALA A 69 -27.36 -29.65 -25.41
N LEU A 70 -27.28 -30.91 -24.99
CA LEU A 70 -26.23 -31.42 -24.12
C LEU A 70 -24.84 -31.34 -24.78
N PHE A 71 -24.77 -31.68 -26.08
CA PHE A 71 -23.54 -31.55 -26.85
C PHE A 71 -23.09 -30.09 -26.99
N LEU A 72 -24.00 -29.17 -27.28
CA LEU A 72 -23.71 -27.73 -27.34
C LEU A 72 -23.31 -27.18 -25.98
N TYR A 73 -23.96 -27.62 -24.90
CA TYR A 73 -23.57 -27.28 -23.54
C TYR A 73 -22.15 -27.77 -23.21
N TRP A 74 -21.85 -29.03 -23.56
CA TRP A 74 -20.51 -29.59 -23.36
C TRP A 74 -19.45 -28.90 -24.23
N ALA A 75 -19.74 -28.65 -25.51
CA ALA A 75 -18.86 -27.94 -26.42
C ALA A 75 -18.64 -26.48 -25.98
N SER A 76 -19.67 -25.81 -25.45
CA SER A 76 -19.57 -24.45 -24.91
C SER A 76 -18.50 -24.36 -23.81
N SER A 77 -18.35 -25.37 -22.97
CA SER A 77 -17.34 -25.38 -21.91
C SER A 77 -15.90 -25.39 -22.42
N TYR A 78 -15.68 -25.69 -23.71
CA TYR A 78 -14.36 -25.64 -24.35
C TYR A 78 -14.00 -24.25 -24.89
N PHE A 79 -14.97 -23.41 -25.15
CA PHE A 79 -14.76 -22.07 -25.76
C PHE A 79 -14.95 -20.95 -24.76
N PHE A 80 -15.62 -21.18 -23.64
CA PHE A 80 -15.98 -20.16 -22.67
C PHE A 80 -15.60 -20.58 -21.25
N ALA A 81 -14.92 -19.69 -20.56
CA ALA A 81 -14.73 -19.78 -19.11
C ALA A 81 -15.64 -18.79 -18.41
N TYR A 82 -16.59 -19.26 -17.67
CA TYR A 82 -17.47 -18.46 -16.83
C TYR A 82 -17.13 -18.66 -15.36
N THR A 83 -17.16 -17.58 -14.60
CA THR A 83 -17.15 -17.62 -13.14
C THR A 83 -18.06 -16.55 -12.56
N ASP A 84 -18.74 -16.89 -11.49
CA ASP A 84 -19.53 -16.03 -10.61
C ASP A 84 -18.76 -15.65 -9.33
N ASP A 85 -17.57 -16.23 -9.14
CA ASP A 85 -16.68 -15.95 -8.04
C ASP A 85 -15.65 -14.91 -8.49
N ALA A 86 -16.11 -13.68 -8.66
CA ALA A 86 -15.27 -12.54 -8.98
C ALA A 86 -15.69 -11.33 -8.15
N TYR A 87 -14.75 -10.43 -7.85
CA TYR A 87 -15.01 -9.24 -7.06
C TYR A 87 -14.11 -8.08 -7.49
N VAL A 88 -14.62 -6.88 -7.26
CA VAL A 88 -13.94 -5.63 -7.58
C VAL A 88 -12.90 -5.32 -6.51
N VAL A 89 -11.71 -4.96 -6.92
CA VAL A 89 -10.59 -4.58 -6.04
C VAL A 89 -9.98 -3.27 -6.52
N SER A 90 -9.58 -2.43 -5.61
CA SER A 90 -8.70 -1.30 -5.87
C SER A 90 -7.51 -1.33 -4.90
N ASP A 91 -6.51 -0.51 -5.14
CA ASP A 91 -5.41 -0.37 -4.21
C ASP A 91 -5.88 0.38 -2.96
N PHE A 92 -5.56 -0.19 -1.81
CA PHE A 92 -5.88 0.39 -0.52
C PHE A 92 -4.62 1.05 0.05
N VAL A 93 -4.66 2.38 0.17
CA VAL A 93 -3.56 3.18 0.65
C VAL A 93 -3.79 3.59 2.09
N ASN A 94 -2.89 3.17 2.95
CA ASN A 94 -2.89 3.56 4.36
C ASN A 94 -2.13 4.87 4.53
N VAL A 95 -2.81 5.92 4.99
CA VAL A 95 -2.18 7.19 5.32
C VAL A 95 -1.73 7.16 6.77
N ALA A 96 -0.43 7.16 6.99
CA ALA A 96 0.21 7.17 8.30
C ALA A 96 1.07 8.43 8.46
N PRO A 97 1.12 9.04 9.66
CA PRO A 97 1.93 10.22 9.91
C PRO A 97 3.41 9.86 10.05
N TYR A 98 4.30 10.78 9.66
CA TYR A 98 5.75 10.69 9.88
C TYR A 98 6.20 11.28 11.22
N ILE A 99 5.29 11.97 11.93
CA ILE A 99 5.54 12.59 13.24
C ILE A 99 4.42 12.24 14.20
N SER A 100 4.71 12.23 15.49
CA SER A 100 3.69 12.05 16.53
C SER A 100 3.19 13.39 17.03
N GLY A 101 1.89 13.48 17.35
CA GLY A 101 1.29 14.67 17.91
C GLY A 101 -0.23 14.56 17.98
N ARG A 102 -0.87 15.53 18.59
CA ARG A 102 -2.32 15.60 18.72
C ARG A 102 -2.97 16.11 17.44
N ILE A 103 -4.06 15.50 17.01
CA ILE A 103 -4.88 15.98 15.90
C ILE A 103 -5.68 17.20 16.35
N ILE A 104 -5.49 18.35 15.69
CA ILE A 104 -6.19 19.61 16.00
C ILE A 104 -7.31 19.92 15.02
N SER A 105 -7.22 19.43 13.78
CA SER A 105 -8.29 19.58 12.78
C SER A 105 -8.41 18.32 11.93
N LEU A 106 -9.64 18.03 11.52
CA LEU A 106 -9.99 16.98 10.59
C LEU A 106 -10.87 17.58 9.51
N ASN A 107 -10.42 17.59 8.26
CA ASN A 107 -11.04 18.32 7.16
C ASN A 107 -11.83 17.41 6.22
N ILE A 108 -12.00 16.14 6.59
CA ILE A 108 -12.64 15.11 5.80
C ILE A 108 -13.76 14.43 6.59
N VAL A 109 -14.69 13.84 5.85
CA VAL A 109 -15.74 12.96 6.39
C VAL A 109 -15.63 11.57 5.78
N ASP A 110 -16.26 10.60 6.44
CA ASP A 110 -16.28 9.23 5.95
C ASP A 110 -16.94 9.13 4.55
N ASN A 111 -16.40 8.28 3.68
CA ASN A 111 -16.82 8.11 2.28
C ASN A 111 -16.69 9.36 1.39
N GLN A 112 -15.93 10.36 1.82
CA GLN A 112 -15.61 11.53 0.99
C GLN A 112 -14.57 11.18 -0.07
N THR A 113 -14.80 11.66 -1.30
CA THR A 113 -13.78 11.64 -2.35
C THR A 113 -12.82 12.80 -2.17
N VAL A 114 -11.51 12.50 -2.21
CA VAL A 114 -10.42 13.47 -2.04
C VAL A 114 -9.47 13.40 -3.23
N ARG A 115 -8.79 14.51 -3.48
CA ARG A 115 -7.75 14.61 -4.51
C ARG A 115 -6.35 14.49 -3.91
N LYS A 116 -5.42 14.02 -4.70
CA LYS A 116 -4.00 14.01 -4.33
C LYS A 116 -3.54 15.39 -3.87
N GLY A 117 -2.88 15.43 -2.70
CA GLY A 117 -2.41 16.67 -2.07
C GLY A 117 -3.47 17.43 -1.27
N GLU A 118 -4.71 16.95 -1.20
CA GLU A 118 -5.76 17.54 -0.36
C GLU A 118 -5.46 17.33 1.12
N LEU A 119 -5.72 18.34 1.93
CA LEU A 119 -5.46 18.33 3.37
C LEU A 119 -6.52 17.48 4.09
N LEU A 120 -6.10 16.36 4.64
CA LEU A 120 -6.96 15.43 5.36
C LEU A 120 -7.11 15.78 6.83
N ALA A 121 -5.99 15.99 7.51
CA ALA A 121 -5.94 16.31 8.94
C ALA A 121 -4.71 17.17 9.24
N THR A 122 -4.73 17.85 10.39
CA THR A 122 -3.59 18.63 10.88
C THR A 122 -3.21 18.16 12.27
N ILE A 123 -1.95 17.81 12.44
CA ILE A 123 -1.32 17.55 13.73
C ILE A 123 -0.91 18.91 14.33
N ASP A 124 -0.94 19.06 15.64
CA ASP A 124 -0.57 20.29 16.33
C ASP A 124 0.83 20.79 15.93
N PRO A 125 0.95 21.91 15.20
CA PRO A 125 2.24 22.43 14.76
C PRO A 125 2.97 23.21 15.85
N ALA A 126 2.32 23.59 16.95
CA ALA A 126 2.86 24.52 17.95
C ALA A 126 4.19 24.04 18.57
N PRO A 127 4.36 22.77 18.99
CA PRO A 127 5.63 22.29 19.51
C PRO A 127 6.77 22.40 18.49
N PHE A 128 6.51 22.08 17.23
CA PHE A 128 7.50 22.12 16.14
C PHE A 128 7.86 23.57 15.78
N GLN A 129 6.88 24.48 15.76
CA GLN A 129 7.10 25.90 15.51
C GLN A 129 7.95 26.53 16.62
N LEU A 130 7.69 26.20 17.89
CA LEU A 130 8.48 26.70 19.03
C LEU A 130 9.92 26.20 18.95
N ALA A 131 10.13 24.90 18.66
CA ALA A 131 11.46 24.33 18.48
C ALA A 131 12.22 24.97 17.30
N LEU A 132 11.51 25.23 16.19
CA LEU A 132 12.08 25.92 15.03
C LEU A 132 12.53 27.34 15.38
N ASN A 133 11.69 28.13 16.08
CA ASN A 133 12.01 29.47 16.50
C ASN A 133 13.23 29.49 17.46
N GLU A 134 13.31 28.54 18.39
CA GLU A 134 14.47 28.37 19.29
C GLU A 134 15.77 28.15 18.50
N LYS A 135 15.74 27.25 17.53
CA LYS A 135 16.93 26.96 16.70
C LYS A 135 17.31 28.13 15.80
N GLN A 136 16.33 28.87 15.28
CA GLN A 136 16.59 30.08 14.51
C GLN A 136 17.27 31.15 15.35
N ALA A 137 16.86 31.36 16.62
CA ALA A 137 17.52 32.27 17.54
C ALA A 137 18.97 31.82 17.82
N LYS A 138 19.21 30.53 18.06
CA LYS A 138 20.57 29.97 18.24
C LYS A 138 21.44 30.16 17.00
N LYS A 139 20.87 30.02 15.78
CA LYS A 139 21.59 30.31 14.56
C LYS A 139 22.05 31.77 14.49
N THR A 140 21.15 32.72 14.82
CA THR A 140 21.47 34.16 14.83
C THR A 140 22.59 34.47 15.85
N GLU A 141 22.57 33.84 17.02
CA GLU A 141 23.62 33.98 18.04
C GLU A 141 24.96 33.46 17.49
N ALA A 142 24.97 32.26 16.88
CA ALA A 142 26.17 31.68 16.29
C ALA A 142 26.71 32.51 15.10
N GLU A 143 25.82 33.10 14.28
CA GLU A 143 26.20 34.01 13.20
C GLU A 143 26.82 35.33 13.74
N ALA A 144 26.33 35.83 14.86
CA ALA A 144 26.93 37.01 15.54
C ALA A 144 28.36 36.66 16.02
N GLN A 145 28.60 35.44 16.50
CA GLN A 145 29.95 34.98 16.89
C GLN A 145 30.92 34.97 15.67
N LEU A 146 30.47 34.65 14.49
CA LEU A 146 31.30 34.72 13.27
C LEU A 146 31.78 36.16 12.98
N SER A 147 30.98 37.18 13.36
CA SER A 147 31.41 38.57 13.25
C SER A 147 32.57 38.87 14.21
N VAL A 148 32.47 38.43 15.46
CA VAL A 148 33.53 38.59 16.45
C VAL A 148 34.83 37.89 16.03
N ASP A 149 34.70 36.71 15.45
CA ASP A 149 35.88 35.97 14.93
C ASP A 149 36.53 36.70 13.75
N ARG A 150 35.78 37.34 12.87
CA ARG A 150 36.31 38.17 11.77
C ARG A 150 37.08 39.37 12.31
N ASP A 151 36.48 40.04 13.29
CA ASP A 151 37.13 41.18 13.95
C ASP A 151 38.44 40.76 14.66
N THR A 152 38.45 39.56 15.29
CA THR A 152 39.64 38.98 15.93
C THR A 152 40.73 38.68 14.87
N ILE A 153 40.36 38.16 13.71
CA ILE A 153 41.29 37.96 12.60
C ILE A 153 41.86 39.27 12.10
N ALA A 154 41.04 40.31 11.95
CA ALA A 154 41.47 41.66 11.53
C ALA A 154 42.45 42.27 12.50
N ALA A 155 42.22 42.15 13.84
CA ALA A 155 43.13 42.59 14.88
C ALA A 155 44.46 41.83 14.83
N ALA A 156 44.42 40.50 14.68
CA ALA A 156 45.64 39.69 14.55
C ALA A 156 46.43 40.01 13.26
N GLN A 157 45.76 40.35 12.17
CA GLN A 157 46.43 40.84 10.94
C GLN A 157 47.14 42.17 11.15
N ALA A 158 46.53 43.12 11.83
CA ALA A 158 47.19 44.39 12.19
C ALA A 158 48.45 44.17 13.04
N GLN A 159 48.38 43.29 14.03
CA GLN A 159 49.56 42.92 14.86
C GLN A 159 50.67 42.29 14.03
N ARG A 160 50.34 41.41 13.10
CA ARG A 160 51.29 40.76 12.20
C ARG A 160 51.95 41.81 11.30
N ASP A 161 51.22 42.79 10.79
CA ASP A 161 51.75 43.85 9.94
C ASP A 161 52.72 44.75 10.67
N ASP A 162 52.45 45.07 11.96
CA ASP A 162 53.36 45.78 12.87
C ASP A 162 54.66 44.96 13.13
N ALA A 163 54.52 43.65 13.42
CA ALA A 163 55.65 42.77 13.62
C ALA A 163 56.50 42.63 12.36
N ALA A 164 55.87 42.55 11.17
CA ALA A 164 56.55 42.50 9.90
C ALA A 164 57.33 43.78 9.58
N ALA A 165 56.79 44.95 9.96
CA ALA A 165 57.51 46.23 9.81
C ALA A 165 58.72 46.29 10.72
N LYS A 166 58.63 45.81 11.96
CA LYS A 166 59.75 45.73 12.91
C LYS A 166 60.82 44.73 12.45
N GLU A 167 60.46 43.57 11.92
CA GLU A 167 61.38 42.59 11.33
C GLU A 167 62.16 43.17 10.18
N ARG A 168 61.48 43.84 9.21
CA ARG A 168 62.13 44.53 8.08
C ARG A 168 63.15 45.52 8.51
N LEU A 169 62.78 46.37 9.53
CA LEU A 169 63.72 47.36 10.06
C LEU A 169 64.97 46.72 10.71
N ALA A 170 64.76 45.66 11.48
CA ALA A 170 65.88 44.89 12.13
C ALA A 170 66.78 44.21 11.10
N SER A 171 66.17 43.59 10.09
CA SER A 171 66.89 42.93 9.00
C SER A 171 67.69 43.95 8.14
N ASP A 172 67.10 45.12 7.85
CA ASP A 172 67.78 46.18 7.12
C ASP A 172 68.97 46.76 7.93
N ASN A 173 68.86 46.82 9.27
CA ASN A 173 69.95 47.24 10.14
C ASN A 173 71.11 46.26 10.12
N VAL A 174 70.85 44.96 10.21
CA VAL A 174 71.85 43.89 10.08
C VAL A 174 72.53 43.93 8.72
N ARG A 175 71.73 44.03 7.62
CA ARG A 175 72.23 44.09 6.24
C ARG A 175 73.16 45.30 6.02
N ARG A 176 72.89 46.44 6.61
CA ARG A 176 73.75 47.63 6.54
C ARG A 176 75.00 47.51 7.40
N ALA A 177 74.89 46.92 8.60
CA ALA A 177 76.02 46.80 9.54
C ALA A 177 77.04 45.75 9.14
N THR A 178 76.62 44.66 8.48
CA THR A 178 77.48 43.52 8.11
C THR A 178 78.70 43.96 7.25
N PRO A 179 78.57 44.73 6.14
CA PRO A 179 79.73 45.14 5.34
C PRO A 179 80.61 46.13 6.08
N ILE A 180 80.02 47.00 6.94
CA ILE A 180 80.76 47.96 7.73
C ILE A 180 81.59 47.30 8.82
N THR A 181 81.08 46.25 9.43
CA THR A 181 81.82 45.43 10.42
C THR A 181 82.97 44.64 9.71
N ALA A 182 82.71 44.11 8.52
CA ALA A 182 83.76 43.42 7.77
C ALA A 182 84.89 44.35 7.35
N ALA A 183 84.60 45.67 7.10
CA ALA A 183 85.61 46.69 6.85
C ALA A 183 86.31 47.22 8.09
N GLY A 184 85.96 46.74 9.31
CA GLY A 184 86.60 47.16 10.60
C GLY A 184 86.06 48.46 11.20
N PHE A 185 85.01 49.11 10.60
CA PHE A 185 84.48 50.39 11.07
C PHE A 185 83.27 50.24 12.04
N TYR A 186 82.84 48.98 12.41
CA TYR A 186 81.82 48.68 13.40
C TYR A 186 82.21 47.50 14.26
N SER A 187 81.86 47.50 15.56
CA SER A 187 82.22 46.46 16.47
C SER A 187 81.46 45.14 16.24
N ARG A 188 82.15 43.99 16.41
CA ARG A 188 81.49 42.67 16.35
C ARG A 188 80.38 42.54 17.37
N GLN A 189 80.57 43.01 18.56
CA GLN A 189 79.53 43.02 19.62
C GLN A 189 78.28 43.79 19.20
N GLY A 190 78.48 44.90 18.48
CA GLY A 190 77.35 45.67 17.90
C GLY A 190 76.60 44.93 16.81
N LEU A 191 77.31 44.20 15.95
CA LEU A 191 76.71 43.32 14.96
C LEU A 191 75.92 42.18 15.63
N ASP A 192 76.50 41.51 16.62
CA ASP A 192 75.82 40.44 17.35
C ASP A 192 74.55 40.92 18.06
N THR A 193 74.53 42.16 18.59
CA THR A 193 73.32 42.80 19.15
C THR A 193 72.23 43.04 18.12
N LEU A 194 72.63 43.46 16.93
CA LEU A 194 71.65 43.71 15.82
C LEU A 194 71.11 42.37 15.30
N THR A 195 71.93 41.34 15.20
CA THR A 195 71.52 39.97 14.81
C THR A 195 70.57 39.37 15.87
N ALA A 196 70.83 39.55 17.15
CA ALA A 196 69.91 39.11 18.20
C ALA A 196 68.54 39.82 18.08
N LYS A 197 68.54 41.14 17.82
CA LYS A 197 67.26 41.89 17.59
C LYS A 197 66.54 41.45 16.34
N GLU A 198 67.24 41.08 15.27
CA GLU A 198 66.61 40.48 14.08
C GLU A 198 65.93 39.15 14.41
N GLN A 199 66.63 38.27 15.18
CA GLN A 199 66.06 36.98 15.58
C GLN A 199 64.81 37.18 16.49
N GLU A 200 64.85 38.12 17.41
CA GLU A 200 63.70 38.48 18.25
C GLU A 200 62.53 38.99 17.43
N ALA A 201 62.78 39.87 16.40
CA ALA A 201 61.71 40.36 15.54
C ALA A 201 61.16 39.30 14.60
N LYS A 202 61.98 38.34 14.16
CA LYS A 202 61.52 37.18 13.39
C LYS A 202 60.63 36.25 14.21
N ALA A 203 60.98 35.99 15.48
CA ALA A 203 60.17 35.22 16.38
C ALA A 203 58.83 35.88 16.64
N ALA A 204 58.84 37.22 16.89
CA ALA A 204 57.59 37.98 17.09
C ALA A 204 56.68 37.95 15.84
N LEU A 205 57.26 37.98 14.61
CA LEU A 205 56.48 37.82 13.38
C LEU A 205 55.85 36.42 13.28
N ALA A 206 56.65 35.37 13.57
CA ALA A 206 56.14 33.99 13.56
C ALA A 206 55.02 33.77 14.59
N ASP A 207 55.13 34.34 15.77
CA ASP A 207 54.05 34.29 16.78
C ASP A 207 52.79 35.01 16.33
N ALA A 208 52.88 36.17 15.65
CA ALA A 208 51.75 36.86 15.11
C ALA A 208 51.07 36.12 13.92
N GLU A 209 51.86 35.43 13.09
CA GLU A 209 51.35 34.54 12.01
C GLU A 209 50.62 33.33 12.60
N ALA A 210 51.14 32.73 13.69
CA ALA A 210 50.48 31.62 14.38
C ALA A 210 49.14 32.08 15.02
N ALA A 211 49.11 33.31 15.57
CA ALA A 211 47.86 33.87 16.10
C ALA A 211 46.78 34.01 15.01
N ILE A 212 47.12 34.46 13.79
CA ILE A 212 46.19 34.53 12.68
C ILE A 212 45.70 33.12 12.29
N ALA A 213 46.60 32.13 12.26
CA ALA A 213 46.24 30.74 11.95
C ALA A 213 45.22 30.20 12.95
N THR A 214 45.45 30.45 14.25
CA THR A 214 44.54 30.05 15.33
C THR A 214 43.18 30.75 15.21
N ALA A 215 43.15 32.06 14.97
CA ALA A 215 41.89 32.81 14.78
C ALA A 215 41.10 32.30 13.56
N LYS A 216 41.78 31.97 12.46
CA LYS A 216 41.12 31.38 11.27
C LYS A 216 40.54 29.99 11.56
N GLN A 217 41.23 29.17 12.35
CA GLN A 217 40.72 27.86 12.78
C GLN A 217 39.45 28.00 13.64
N MET A 218 39.42 29.00 14.55
CA MET A 218 38.22 29.29 15.35
C MET A 218 37.05 29.72 14.46
N LEU A 219 37.27 30.61 13.47
CA LEU A 219 36.25 30.98 12.50
C LEU A 219 35.73 29.75 11.75
N ALA A 220 36.59 28.86 11.26
CA ALA A 220 36.20 27.64 10.59
C ALA A 220 35.37 26.73 11.50
N LEU A 221 35.74 26.58 12.76
CA LEU A 221 34.95 25.81 13.73
C LEU A 221 33.57 26.39 13.93
N HIS A 222 33.45 27.72 14.14
CA HIS A 222 32.14 28.35 14.31
C HIS A 222 31.28 28.30 13.02
N GLN A 223 31.90 28.36 11.83
CA GLN A 223 31.20 28.14 10.56
C GLN A 223 30.59 26.74 10.48
N THR A 224 31.29 25.71 10.94
CA THR A 224 30.72 24.34 10.99
C THR A 224 29.58 24.24 11.98
N THR A 225 29.65 24.97 13.11
CA THR A 225 28.57 25.04 14.09
C THR A 225 27.32 25.69 13.50
N VAL A 226 27.46 26.80 12.76
CA VAL A 226 26.33 27.45 12.05
C VAL A 226 25.71 26.50 11.01
N ALA A 227 26.54 25.78 10.27
CA ALA A 227 26.07 24.77 9.30
C ALA A 227 25.29 23.64 9.98
N ALA A 228 25.76 23.14 11.12
CA ALA A 228 25.08 22.11 11.91
C ALA A 228 23.70 22.58 12.40
N ILE A 229 23.63 23.79 12.96
CA ILE A 229 22.34 24.39 13.37
C ILE A 229 21.43 24.58 12.16
N GLY A 230 21.98 24.95 10.99
CA GLY A 230 21.23 25.04 9.74
C GLY A 230 20.58 23.74 9.33
N ALA A 231 21.29 22.61 9.47
CA ALA A 231 20.76 21.27 9.22
C ALA A 231 19.64 20.89 10.20
N GLU A 232 19.79 21.23 11.49
CA GLU A 232 18.73 21.03 12.49
C GLU A 232 17.46 21.84 12.16
N ILE A 233 17.62 23.10 11.71
CA ILE A 233 16.51 23.95 11.26
C ILE A 233 15.78 23.31 10.07
N ALA A 234 16.52 22.81 9.08
CA ALA A 234 15.93 22.13 7.93
C ALA A 234 15.12 20.88 8.34
N TYR A 235 15.62 20.12 9.31
CA TYR A 235 14.89 18.98 9.86
C TYR A 235 13.60 19.39 10.58
N LEU A 236 13.64 20.44 11.41
CA LEU A 236 12.46 20.96 12.09
C LEU A 236 11.42 21.54 11.11
N GLN A 237 11.86 22.19 10.04
CA GLN A 237 10.99 22.65 8.96
C GLN A 237 10.28 21.49 8.28
N TRP A 238 11.04 20.42 7.94
CA TRP A 238 10.45 19.19 7.41
C TRP A 238 9.42 18.61 8.38
N GLN A 239 9.71 18.52 9.69
CA GLN A 239 8.73 18.04 10.68
C GLN A 239 7.49 18.92 10.72
N LEU A 240 7.65 20.24 10.64
CA LEU A 240 6.54 21.18 10.59
C LEU A 240 5.66 20.98 9.35
N ASP A 241 6.27 20.70 8.20
CA ASP A 241 5.53 20.37 6.98
C ASP A 241 4.76 19.04 7.12
N GLN A 242 5.33 18.07 7.84
CA GLN A 242 4.67 16.78 8.11
C GLN A 242 3.49 16.90 9.11
N THR A 243 3.27 18.06 9.75
CA THR A 243 2.06 18.28 10.54
C THR A 243 0.79 18.27 9.71
N LYS A 244 0.89 18.54 8.40
CA LYS A 244 -0.21 18.51 7.44
C LYS A 244 -0.29 17.13 6.80
N LEU A 245 -1.31 16.38 7.16
CA LEU A 245 -1.55 15.07 6.59
C LEU A 245 -2.28 15.23 5.26
N LEU A 246 -1.61 14.93 4.15
CA LEU A 246 -2.12 15.11 2.79
C LEU A 246 -2.48 13.77 2.15
N ALA A 247 -3.46 13.78 1.24
CA ALA A 247 -3.82 12.62 0.44
C ALA A 247 -2.68 12.24 -0.54
N PRO A 248 -2.18 11.00 -0.54
CA PRO A 248 -1.10 10.57 -1.43
C PRO A 248 -1.55 10.33 -2.87
N THR A 249 -2.83 10.02 -3.08
CA THR A 249 -3.47 9.75 -4.39
C THR A 249 -4.91 10.26 -4.39
N ASP A 250 -5.52 10.33 -5.57
CA ASP A 250 -6.97 10.55 -5.70
C ASP A 250 -7.71 9.29 -5.23
N GLY A 251 -8.79 9.47 -4.47
CA GLY A 251 -9.51 8.32 -3.97
C GLY A 251 -10.65 8.66 -3.03
N THR A 252 -11.20 7.63 -2.39
CA THR A 252 -12.29 7.77 -1.43
C THR A 252 -11.85 7.31 -0.05
N ILE A 253 -12.09 8.15 0.95
CA ILE A 253 -11.85 7.82 2.35
C ILE A 253 -12.78 6.68 2.77
N THR A 254 -12.27 5.74 3.53
CA THR A 254 -13.07 4.64 4.05
C THR A 254 -12.79 4.41 5.52
N GLN A 255 -13.85 4.10 6.26
CA GLN A 255 -13.80 3.75 7.69
C GLN A 255 -13.05 4.79 8.55
N LEU A 256 -13.45 6.05 8.46
CA LEU A 256 -12.84 7.14 9.21
C LEU A 256 -13.14 7.04 10.71
N THR A 257 -12.20 6.50 11.46
CA THR A 257 -12.29 6.40 12.93
C THR A 257 -11.63 7.57 13.66
N LEU A 258 -10.75 8.30 12.97
CA LEU A 258 -9.98 9.42 13.51
C LEU A 258 -10.89 10.56 13.98
N ARG A 259 -10.57 11.15 15.14
CA ARG A 259 -11.27 12.28 15.73
C ARG A 259 -10.30 13.40 16.11
N VAL A 260 -10.80 14.62 16.11
CA VAL A 260 -10.07 15.76 16.68
C VAL A 260 -9.82 15.51 18.16
N GLY A 261 -8.56 15.63 18.58
CA GLY A 261 -8.09 15.31 19.92
C GLY A 261 -7.36 13.98 20.03
N ASP A 262 -7.45 13.09 19.04
CA ASP A 262 -6.72 11.84 19.02
C ASP A 262 -5.22 12.07 18.90
N GLN A 263 -4.45 11.08 19.36
CA GLN A 263 -3.00 11.07 19.28
C GLN A 263 -2.53 10.35 18.02
N ALA A 264 -1.92 11.06 17.10
CA ALA A 264 -1.20 10.48 15.98
C ALA A 264 0.13 9.87 16.45
N VAL A 265 0.42 8.65 16.00
CA VAL A 265 1.66 7.94 16.30
C VAL A 265 2.36 7.63 14.98
N VAL A 266 3.69 7.82 14.95
CA VAL A 266 4.52 7.58 13.76
C VAL A 266 4.29 6.18 13.19
N ASN A 267 4.09 6.10 11.86
CA ASN A 267 3.89 4.86 11.10
C ASN A 267 2.65 4.03 11.49
N VAL A 268 1.76 4.56 12.32
CA VAL A 268 0.47 3.92 12.58
C VAL A 268 -0.57 4.49 11.62
N PRO A 269 -1.20 3.68 10.77
CA PRO A 269 -2.23 4.15 9.84
C PRO A 269 -3.39 4.80 10.58
N LEU A 270 -3.77 5.99 10.13
CA LEU A 270 -4.89 6.77 10.69
C LEU A 270 -6.09 6.84 9.75
N ILE A 271 -5.85 6.84 8.45
CA ILE A 271 -6.88 7.03 7.42
C ILE A 271 -6.65 5.98 6.33
N GLY A 272 -7.72 5.29 5.94
CA GLY A 272 -7.75 4.40 4.79
C GLY A 272 -8.26 5.13 3.56
N LEU A 273 -7.59 4.96 2.43
CA LEU A 273 -7.94 5.55 1.14
C LEU A 273 -8.01 4.46 0.08
N VAL A 274 -9.14 4.36 -0.61
CA VAL A 274 -9.30 3.50 -1.80
C VAL A 274 -8.94 4.33 -3.03
N ASP A 275 -7.94 3.88 -3.77
CA ASP A 275 -7.44 4.59 -4.97
C ASP A 275 -8.51 4.59 -6.07
N ALA A 276 -8.76 5.77 -6.67
CA ALA A 276 -9.77 5.96 -7.70
C ALA A 276 -9.35 5.38 -9.07
N HIS A 277 -8.06 5.13 -9.31
CA HIS A 277 -7.51 4.77 -10.63
C HIS A 277 -7.02 3.32 -10.73
N ALA A 278 -6.92 2.62 -9.60
CA ALA A 278 -6.32 1.29 -9.52
C ALA A 278 -7.34 0.14 -9.54
N TRP A 279 -8.48 0.34 -10.19
CA TRP A 279 -9.55 -0.64 -10.22
C TRP A 279 -9.21 -1.88 -11.04
N ARG A 280 -9.41 -3.04 -10.44
CA ARG A 280 -9.20 -4.37 -11.02
C ARG A 280 -10.32 -5.30 -10.58
N ILE A 281 -10.49 -6.40 -11.29
CA ILE A 281 -11.43 -7.45 -10.92
C ILE A 281 -10.61 -8.72 -10.72
N TYR A 282 -10.76 -9.32 -9.56
CA TYR A 282 -10.21 -10.65 -9.27
C TYR A 282 -11.29 -11.68 -9.51
N ALA A 283 -11.08 -12.51 -10.53
CA ALA A 283 -11.99 -13.58 -10.92
C ALA A 283 -11.33 -14.93 -10.63
N ASN A 284 -11.98 -15.73 -9.78
CA ASN A 284 -11.47 -17.00 -9.35
C ASN A 284 -11.94 -18.10 -10.31
N TYR A 285 -11.05 -18.62 -11.13
CA TYR A 285 -11.31 -19.68 -12.08
C TYR A 285 -10.80 -21.04 -11.61
N LYS A 286 -11.50 -22.11 -11.99
CA LYS A 286 -11.08 -23.49 -11.70
C LYS A 286 -9.74 -23.82 -12.37
N GLU A 287 -8.92 -24.62 -11.72
CA GLU A 287 -7.60 -25.04 -12.21
C GLU A 287 -7.65 -25.65 -13.62
N SER A 288 -8.71 -26.41 -13.92
CA SER A 288 -8.90 -27.03 -15.23
C SER A 288 -9.01 -26.06 -16.40
N VAL A 289 -9.38 -24.80 -16.12
CA VAL A 289 -9.72 -23.78 -17.12
C VAL A 289 -8.57 -22.81 -17.35
N ILE A 290 -7.77 -22.52 -16.32
CA ILE A 290 -6.69 -21.52 -16.37
C ILE A 290 -5.59 -21.83 -17.39
N ARG A 291 -5.42 -23.11 -17.77
CA ARG A 291 -4.42 -23.53 -18.78
C ARG A 291 -4.61 -22.88 -20.16
N HIS A 292 -5.84 -22.40 -20.46
CA HIS A 292 -6.18 -21.78 -21.73
C HIS A 292 -6.19 -20.23 -21.65
N MET A 293 -5.88 -19.66 -20.49
CA MET A 293 -5.91 -18.23 -20.27
C MET A 293 -4.53 -17.61 -20.48
N ASN A 294 -4.49 -16.58 -21.31
CA ASN A 294 -3.27 -15.82 -21.62
C ASN A 294 -3.44 -14.36 -21.26
N VAL A 295 -2.34 -13.72 -20.87
CA VAL A 295 -2.30 -12.27 -20.65
C VAL A 295 -2.64 -11.53 -21.94
N GLY A 296 -3.45 -10.48 -21.85
CA GLY A 296 -3.94 -9.71 -23.00
C GLY A 296 -5.22 -10.24 -23.65
N GLN A 297 -5.71 -11.40 -23.22
CA GLN A 297 -6.95 -11.98 -23.73
C GLN A 297 -8.16 -11.17 -23.28
N SER A 298 -9.17 -11.06 -24.16
CA SER A 298 -10.39 -10.31 -23.89
C SER A 298 -11.33 -11.08 -22.96
N ALA A 299 -11.94 -10.36 -22.04
CA ALA A 299 -12.96 -10.85 -21.14
C ALA A 299 -14.19 -9.93 -21.13
N TRP A 300 -15.34 -10.48 -20.81
CA TRP A 300 -16.54 -9.74 -20.51
C TRP A 300 -16.79 -9.78 -19.02
N VAL A 301 -17.13 -8.65 -18.45
CA VAL A 301 -17.42 -8.48 -17.03
C VAL A 301 -18.76 -7.77 -16.88
N TRP A 302 -19.56 -8.24 -15.96
CA TRP A 302 -20.71 -7.50 -15.46
C TRP A 302 -20.70 -7.50 -13.93
N LEU A 303 -21.08 -6.36 -13.40
CA LEU A 303 -21.10 -6.09 -11.96
C LEU A 303 -22.51 -6.36 -11.44
N ASP A 304 -22.64 -6.99 -10.30
CA ASP A 304 -23.96 -7.23 -9.70
C ASP A 304 -24.63 -5.91 -9.25
N THR A 305 -23.85 -4.85 -9.02
CA THR A 305 -24.33 -3.48 -8.77
C THR A 305 -25.00 -2.83 -10.00
N TYR A 306 -24.62 -3.25 -11.22
CA TYR A 306 -25.16 -2.75 -12.48
C TYR A 306 -25.57 -3.91 -13.38
N PRO A 307 -26.67 -4.60 -13.05
CA PRO A 307 -27.15 -5.73 -13.84
C PRO A 307 -27.46 -5.26 -15.27
N TRP A 308 -27.11 -6.09 -16.26
CA TRP A 308 -27.30 -5.85 -17.69
C TRP A 308 -26.31 -4.90 -18.38
N HIS A 309 -25.30 -4.37 -17.66
CA HIS A 309 -24.20 -3.64 -18.27
C HIS A 309 -22.98 -4.54 -18.40
N PHE A 310 -22.56 -4.80 -19.63
CA PHE A 310 -21.42 -5.64 -19.96
C PHE A 310 -20.21 -4.76 -20.27
N HIS A 311 -19.12 -4.98 -19.56
CA HIS A 311 -17.88 -4.23 -19.72
C HIS A 311 -16.83 -5.13 -20.36
N ARG A 312 -16.08 -4.56 -21.31
CA ARG A 312 -14.90 -5.23 -21.84
C ARG A 312 -13.76 -5.10 -20.85
N ALA A 313 -13.08 -6.21 -20.62
CA ALA A 313 -11.88 -6.28 -19.80
C ALA A 313 -10.80 -7.07 -20.51
N THR A 314 -9.57 -6.92 -20.05
CA THR A 314 -8.43 -7.70 -20.51
C THR A 314 -7.79 -8.41 -19.34
N ILE A 315 -7.27 -9.62 -19.56
CA ILE A 315 -6.50 -10.37 -18.59
C ILE A 315 -5.15 -9.66 -18.41
N GLN A 316 -4.92 -9.10 -17.23
CA GLN A 316 -3.64 -8.52 -16.83
C GLN A 316 -2.68 -9.62 -16.36
N GLY A 317 -3.18 -10.63 -15.67
CA GLY A 317 -2.38 -11.71 -15.14
C GLY A 317 -3.20 -12.89 -14.63
N VAL A 318 -2.56 -14.05 -14.63
CA VAL A 318 -3.08 -15.27 -14.01
C VAL A 318 -2.16 -15.65 -12.87
N ALA A 319 -2.70 -15.78 -11.66
CA ALA A 319 -1.90 -16.13 -10.49
C ALA A 319 -1.28 -17.53 -10.65
N ARG A 320 0.04 -17.61 -10.48
CA ARG A 320 0.80 -18.88 -10.56
C ARG A 320 0.89 -19.62 -9.22
N GLY A 321 0.42 -19.02 -8.15
CA GLY A 321 0.47 -19.58 -6.80
C GLY A 321 -0.70 -19.11 -5.96
N ILE A 322 -1.20 -20.00 -5.11
CA ILE A 322 -2.19 -19.73 -4.08
C ILE A 322 -1.68 -20.26 -2.74
N SER A 323 -1.99 -19.59 -1.64
CA SER A 323 -1.72 -20.10 -0.31
C SER A 323 -2.67 -21.26 0.01
N ARG A 324 -2.16 -22.31 0.65
CA ARG A 324 -2.95 -23.45 1.11
C ARG A 324 -3.34 -23.35 2.59
N GLU A 325 -2.65 -22.47 3.31
CA GLU A 325 -2.86 -22.26 4.73
C GLU A 325 -3.12 -20.79 5.00
N PRO A 326 -3.95 -20.44 5.98
CA PRO A 326 -4.11 -19.07 6.43
C PRO A 326 -2.82 -18.66 7.14
N THR A 327 -1.83 -18.20 6.38
CA THR A 327 -0.56 -17.73 6.92
C THR A 327 -0.66 -16.23 7.20
N GLU A 328 -0.13 -15.77 8.33
CA GLU A 328 -0.09 -14.34 8.70
C GLU A 328 0.71 -13.48 7.71
N ARG A 329 1.53 -14.08 6.85
CA ARG A 329 2.27 -13.40 5.79
C ARG A 329 1.40 -13.30 4.52
N LYS A 330 0.73 -12.17 4.36
CA LYS A 330 -0.17 -11.84 3.23
C LYS A 330 0.55 -11.62 1.88
N LEU A 331 1.55 -12.43 1.54
CA LEU A 331 2.28 -12.30 0.28
C LEU A 331 1.67 -13.14 -0.86
N LEU A 332 0.77 -14.08 -0.54
CA LEU A 332 0.04 -14.88 -1.53
C LEU A 332 -1.47 -14.75 -1.26
N PRO A 333 -2.30 -14.72 -2.30
CA PRO A 333 -3.74 -14.73 -2.13
C PRO A 333 -4.17 -16.02 -1.44
N TYR A 334 -4.88 -15.89 -0.32
CA TYR A 334 -5.45 -17.01 0.41
C TYR A 334 -6.77 -17.43 -0.22
N VAL A 335 -6.89 -18.70 -0.53
CA VAL A 335 -8.14 -19.33 -0.98
C VAL A 335 -8.56 -20.32 0.09
N GLN A 336 -9.66 -20.04 0.76
CA GLN A 336 -10.18 -20.86 1.85
C GLN A 336 -10.43 -22.31 1.38
N PRO A 337 -9.84 -23.33 2.02
CA PRO A 337 -10.12 -24.72 1.68
C PRO A 337 -11.53 -25.05 2.18
N THR A 338 -12.36 -25.57 1.30
CA THR A 338 -13.60 -26.23 1.71
C THR A 338 -13.26 -27.61 2.26
N THR A 339 -13.62 -27.85 3.50
CA THR A 339 -13.34 -29.09 4.27
C THR A 339 -14.35 -30.20 4.01
N ASP A 340 -14.97 -30.24 2.85
CA ASP A 340 -16.02 -31.18 2.57
C ASP A 340 -15.49 -32.52 2.07
N TRP A 341 -16.22 -33.57 2.33
CA TRP A 341 -16.02 -34.95 1.85
C TRP A 341 -15.92 -35.06 0.31
N ILE A 342 -16.34 -34.00 -0.42
CA ILE A 342 -16.16 -33.84 -1.85
C ILE A 342 -14.96 -32.92 -2.10
N ARG A 343 -13.97 -33.38 -2.85
CA ARG A 343 -12.79 -32.61 -3.24
C ARG A 343 -13.19 -31.55 -4.27
N LEU A 344 -13.51 -30.34 -3.82
CA LEU A 344 -13.76 -29.23 -4.72
C LEU A 344 -12.47 -28.81 -5.45
N GLN A 345 -12.61 -28.53 -6.75
CA GLN A 345 -11.48 -28.04 -7.54
C GLN A 345 -11.02 -26.69 -7.00
N ARG A 346 -9.70 -26.52 -6.91
CA ARG A 346 -9.10 -25.25 -6.50
C ARG A 346 -9.34 -24.18 -7.55
N ARG A 347 -9.48 -22.96 -7.08
CA ARG A 347 -9.62 -21.79 -7.92
C ARG A 347 -8.36 -20.96 -7.86
N PHE A 348 -7.99 -20.36 -8.98
CA PHE A 348 -6.86 -19.45 -9.11
C PHE A 348 -7.38 -18.09 -9.50
N PRO A 349 -6.95 -17.01 -8.83
CA PRO A 349 -7.35 -15.67 -9.18
C PRO A 349 -6.72 -15.24 -10.51
N VAL A 350 -7.56 -14.73 -11.38
CA VAL A 350 -7.20 -14.06 -12.62
C VAL A 350 -7.51 -12.58 -12.45
N THR A 351 -6.52 -11.74 -12.70
CA THR A 351 -6.68 -10.28 -12.62
C THR A 351 -7.14 -9.75 -13.95
N LEU A 352 -8.28 -9.05 -13.95
CA LEU A 352 -8.86 -8.39 -15.10
C LEU A 352 -8.83 -6.88 -14.90
N VAL A 353 -8.53 -6.15 -15.97
CA VAL A 353 -8.59 -4.69 -16.02
C VAL A 353 -9.67 -4.28 -17.02
N LEU A 354 -10.57 -3.39 -16.61
CA LEU A 354 -11.59 -2.82 -17.48
C LEU A 354 -10.94 -1.94 -18.54
N GLN A 355 -11.32 -2.12 -19.81
CA GLN A 355 -10.78 -1.32 -20.93
C GLN A 355 -11.36 0.09 -20.96
N GLU A 356 -12.63 0.24 -20.56
CA GLU A 356 -13.33 1.51 -20.50
C GLU A 356 -14.03 1.62 -19.15
N GLN A 357 -13.69 2.63 -18.38
CA GLN A 357 -14.48 3.04 -17.22
C GLN A 357 -15.47 4.08 -17.71
N SER A 358 -16.73 3.69 -17.86
CA SER A 358 -17.80 4.67 -18.11
C SER A 358 -17.88 5.59 -16.89
N PRO A 359 -17.92 6.93 -17.09
CA PRO A 359 -17.93 7.89 -15.97
C PRO A 359 -19.15 7.76 -15.05
N ASP A 360 -20.20 7.10 -15.53
CA ASP A 360 -21.46 6.89 -14.78
C ASP A 360 -21.44 5.69 -13.84
N ILE A 361 -20.33 4.90 -13.82
CA ILE A 361 -20.22 3.70 -13.01
C ILE A 361 -19.35 3.96 -11.80
N VAL A 362 -19.97 3.93 -10.64
CA VAL A 362 -19.26 3.97 -9.36
C VAL A 362 -18.88 2.54 -8.96
N LEU A 363 -17.57 2.27 -8.95
CA LEU A 363 -17.04 0.99 -8.52
C LEU A 363 -16.90 0.97 -7.00
N HIS A 364 -17.31 -0.13 -6.39
CA HIS A 364 -17.19 -0.37 -4.95
C HIS A 364 -16.22 -1.52 -4.72
N MET A 365 -15.20 -1.30 -3.89
CA MET A 365 -14.26 -2.36 -3.51
C MET A 365 -15.00 -3.46 -2.74
N GLY A 366 -14.82 -4.71 -3.18
CA GLY A 366 -15.52 -5.87 -2.60
C GLY A 366 -16.89 -6.16 -3.23
N ALA A 367 -17.35 -5.36 -4.21
CA ALA A 367 -18.57 -5.66 -4.93
C ALA A 367 -18.41 -6.92 -5.79
N ASP A 368 -19.44 -7.76 -5.82
CA ASP A 368 -19.47 -8.98 -6.62
C ASP A 368 -19.55 -8.69 -8.11
N ALA A 369 -18.89 -9.51 -8.86
CA ALA A 369 -18.85 -9.46 -10.32
C ALA A 369 -18.96 -10.87 -10.93
N ARG A 370 -19.32 -10.92 -12.19
CA ARG A 370 -19.30 -12.14 -12.98
C ARG A 370 -18.45 -11.92 -14.22
N THR A 371 -17.74 -12.93 -14.61
CA THR A 371 -16.80 -12.79 -15.72
C THR A 371 -16.90 -13.95 -16.70
N LEU A 372 -16.76 -13.63 -17.98
CA LEU A 372 -16.75 -14.56 -19.10
C LEU A 372 -15.49 -14.32 -19.94
N ILE A 373 -14.64 -15.30 -20.06
CA ILE A 373 -13.46 -15.27 -20.93
C ILE A 373 -13.74 -16.16 -22.13
N ILE A 374 -13.38 -15.69 -23.31
CA ILE A 374 -13.47 -16.43 -24.58
C ILE A 374 -12.04 -16.87 -24.94
N TYR A 375 -11.86 -18.18 -25.18
CA TYR A 375 -10.54 -18.76 -25.50
C TYR A 375 -10.16 -18.54 -26.96
#